data_211e2605a62deca3fb97361b91015fd9
#
_entry.id   211e2605a62deca3fb97361b91015fd9
#
_cell.length_a   1.000
_cell.length_b   1.000
_cell.length_c   1.000
_cell.angle_alpha   90.00
_cell.angle_beta   90.00
_cell.angle_gamma   90.00
#
_symmetry.space_group_name_H-M   'P 1'
#
loop_
_entity.id
_entity.type
_entity.pdbx_description
1 polymer ?
#
loop_
_entity_poly.entity_id
_entity_poly.type
_entity_poly.pdbx_seq_one_letter_code
_entity_poly.pdbx_strand_id
1 'polypeptide(L)'
;MKNTKKLLSLLLVIAMIFALAVPAFAEGETPSMAGKTVIVHSNDVHGAIAGYANIAALAAEYESQGAKVIVADAGDFSQGKVEVSSNKGLNAVKMMNAAGYDIATLGNHEFDYGYAQLKENLKEATFSTICCNILDENGKPAFEGSKVFDIDGLKVGFIGVNTPESQTKANPALIKGLTWLAGADMVKAVQAEADKLKAGGTDVIVVLSHLGVDSESEPNRSTDLWAGLTGVDFIIDGHSHSVMEKGDNNEPIQSTGTAFENVGVIVIDNATKKIEKNMLVKVTEDSAKDEAVAKAAQDITDAINAEYGAVFAKSEVELNGDRSYSSKTDLYGNRDGETNLGNLI
;
A
#
# COMPACT_ATOMS: atom_id res chain seq x y z
N MET A 1 26.99 67.62 15.37
CA MET A 1 27.00 66.99 14.03
C MET A 1 28.19 66.08 13.75
N LYS A 2 29.36 66.20 14.38
CA LYS A 2 30.52 65.30 14.15
C LYS A 2 30.39 63.90 14.85
N ASN A 3 29.65 63.80 15.96
CA ASN A 3 29.51 62.56 16.72
C ASN A 3 28.41 61.61 16.20
N THR A 4 27.40 62.15 15.53
CA THR A 4 26.34 61.36 14.92
C THR A 4 26.81 60.57 13.67
N LYS A 5 27.73 61.12 12.89
CA LYS A 5 28.32 60.46 11.74
C LYS A 5 29.27 59.31 12.13
N LYS A 6 29.97 59.42 13.25
CA LYS A 6 30.84 58.33 13.77
C LYS A 6 30.00 57.18 14.37
N LEU A 7 28.87 57.48 15.00
CA LEU A 7 27.94 56.49 15.54
C LEU A 7 27.24 55.71 14.41
N LEU A 8 26.86 56.44 13.32
CA LEU A 8 26.22 55.80 12.16
C LEU A 8 27.18 54.90 11.38
N SER A 9 28.46 55.28 11.26
CA SER A 9 29.50 54.43 10.61
C SER A 9 29.86 53.22 11.46
N LEU A 10 29.84 53.32 12.79
CA LEU A 10 30.08 52.19 13.69
C LEU A 10 28.92 51.20 13.68
N LEU A 11 27.67 51.67 13.60
CA LEU A 11 26.48 50.82 13.45
C LEU A 11 26.45 50.12 12.09
N LEU A 12 26.89 50.75 10.99
CA LEU A 12 26.98 50.10 9.66
C LEU A 12 28.06 49.05 9.63
N VAL A 13 29.22 49.23 10.29
CA VAL A 13 30.29 48.25 10.39
C VAL A 13 29.86 47.03 11.24
N ILE A 14 29.16 47.29 12.36
CA ILE A 14 28.61 46.20 13.19
C ILE A 14 27.51 45.44 12.44
N ALA A 15 26.68 46.08 11.62
CA ALA A 15 25.67 45.41 10.79
C ALA A 15 26.32 44.57 9.67
N MET A 16 27.46 45.03 9.09
CA MET A 16 28.20 44.22 8.10
C MET A 16 28.97 43.06 8.73
N ILE A 17 29.43 43.16 9.99
CA ILE A 17 30.09 42.04 10.69
C ILE A 17 29.07 40.97 11.12
N PHE A 18 27.86 41.36 11.45
CA PHE A 18 26.77 40.39 11.72
C PHE A 18 26.21 39.72 10.45
N ALA A 19 26.33 40.38 9.28
CA ALA A 19 25.95 39.79 8.00
C ALA A 19 26.97 38.75 7.45
N LEU A 20 28.19 38.67 8.01
CA LEU A 20 29.23 37.73 7.62
C LEU A 20 29.44 36.56 8.58
N ALA A 21 28.59 36.46 9.63
CA ALA A 21 28.66 35.40 10.61
C ALA A 21 27.37 34.62 10.73
N VAL A 22 26.57 34.53 9.66
CA VAL A 22 25.65 33.41 9.51
C VAL A 22 26.54 32.24 9.08
N PRO A 23 26.75 31.19 9.91
CA PRO A 23 27.32 29.98 9.38
C PRO A 23 26.40 29.59 8.22
N ALA A 24 26.90 29.49 7.00
CA ALA A 24 26.26 28.71 5.98
C ALA A 24 26.11 27.32 6.61
N PHE A 25 24.95 27.02 7.14
CA PHE A 25 24.56 25.63 7.29
C PHE A 25 24.72 25.11 5.86
N ALA A 26 25.74 24.29 5.66
CA ALA A 26 25.79 23.50 4.47
C ALA A 26 24.41 22.85 4.39
N GLU A 27 23.62 23.19 3.36
CA GLU A 27 22.46 22.41 2.98
C GLU A 27 23.03 21.01 2.86
N GLY A 28 22.63 20.12 3.79
CA GLY A 28 23.11 18.76 3.76
C GLY A 28 22.72 18.24 2.38
N GLU A 29 23.70 17.86 1.59
CA GLU A 29 23.46 17.29 0.26
C GLU A 29 22.42 16.18 0.46
N THR A 30 21.25 16.33 -0.16
CA THR A 30 20.25 15.28 -0.18
C THR A 30 20.95 14.02 -0.70
N PRO A 31 20.90 12.89 0.03
CA PRO A 31 21.64 11.69 -0.39
C PRO A 31 21.24 11.33 -1.82
N SER A 32 22.24 11.24 -2.71
CA SER A 32 21.96 10.84 -4.09
C SER A 32 21.51 9.39 -4.14
N MET A 33 20.38 9.14 -4.80
CA MET A 33 19.83 7.82 -5.09
C MET A 33 20.06 7.41 -6.55
N ALA A 34 20.99 8.11 -7.24
CA ALA A 34 21.38 7.75 -8.60
C ALA A 34 21.91 6.30 -8.67
N GLY A 35 21.47 5.54 -9.65
CA GLY A 35 21.82 4.11 -9.79
C GLY A 35 21.08 3.19 -8.81
N LYS A 36 20.02 3.66 -8.16
CA LYS A 36 19.13 2.87 -7.34
C LYS A 36 17.73 2.75 -7.99
N THR A 37 17.11 1.61 -7.76
CA THR A 37 15.67 1.40 -7.97
C THR A 37 15.02 1.26 -6.61
N VAL A 38 13.95 2.00 -6.40
CA VAL A 38 13.20 2.00 -5.13
C VAL A 38 11.80 1.45 -5.38
N ILE A 39 11.40 0.45 -4.61
CA ILE A 39 10.00 0.02 -4.56
C ILE A 39 9.37 0.75 -3.37
N VAL A 40 8.33 1.54 -3.65
CA VAL A 40 7.48 2.17 -2.64
C VAL A 40 6.18 1.40 -2.60
N HIS A 41 5.73 0.93 -1.43
CA HIS A 41 4.58 0.05 -1.41
C HIS A 41 3.60 0.29 -0.26
N SER A 42 2.37 -0.16 -0.49
CA SER A 42 1.26 -0.21 0.47
C SER A 42 0.60 -1.58 0.49
N ASN A 43 -0.25 -1.80 1.47
CA ASN A 43 -1.18 -2.90 1.60
C ASN A 43 -2.35 -2.47 2.50
N ASP A 44 -3.49 -3.18 2.42
CA ASP A 44 -4.62 -3.01 3.34
C ASP A 44 -5.07 -1.55 3.50
N VAL A 45 -5.23 -0.84 2.38
CA VAL A 45 -5.58 0.58 2.36
C VAL A 45 -7.00 0.83 2.90
N HIS A 46 -7.93 -0.09 2.66
CA HIS A 46 -9.30 -0.09 3.19
C HIS A 46 -10.02 1.26 3.08
N GLY A 47 -9.88 1.91 1.92
CA GLY A 47 -10.55 3.18 1.63
C GLY A 47 -9.97 4.40 2.34
N ALA A 48 -8.79 4.34 2.92
CA ALA A 48 -8.07 5.49 3.48
C ALA A 48 -7.48 6.37 2.37
N ILE A 49 -8.33 6.88 1.47
CA ILE A 49 -7.92 7.51 0.20
C ILE A 49 -6.99 8.71 0.36
N ALA A 50 -7.00 9.40 1.50
CA ALA A 50 -6.10 10.54 1.74
C ALA A 50 -4.61 10.13 1.76
N GLY A 51 -4.30 8.88 2.15
CA GLY A 51 -2.93 8.38 2.25
C GLY A 51 -2.24 8.16 0.90
N TYR A 52 -3.00 8.08 -0.20
CA TYR A 52 -2.41 8.02 -1.54
C TYR A 52 -1.55 9.24 -1.88
N ALA A 53 -1.86 10.41 -1.31
CA ALA A 53 -1.05 11.61 -1.49
C ALA A 53 0.33 11.50 -0.80
N ASN A 54 0.42 10.74 0.29
CA ASN A 54 1.68 10.53 1.00
C ASN A 54 2.61 9.57 0.25
N ILE A 55 2.07 8.46 -0.28
CA ILE A 55 2.88 7.52 -1.07
C ILE A 55 3.36 8.16 -2.37
N ALA A 56 2.52 8.96 -3.05
CA ALA A 56 2.91 9.71 -4.25
C ALA A 56 4.02 10.72 -3.95
N ALA A 57 3.91 11.48 -2.86
CA ALA A 57 4.95 12.42 -2.44
C ALA A 57 6.27 11.72 -2.11
N LEU A 58 6.23 10.57 -1.44
CA LEU A 58 7.43 9.79 -1.11
C LEU A 58 8.10 9.22 -2.37
N ALA A 59 7.31 8.73 -3.34
CA ALA A 59 7.82 8.28 -4.63
C ALA A 59 8.53 9.41 -5.38
N ALA A 60 7.88 10.59 -5.48
CA ALA A 60 8.45 11.78 -6.10
C ALA A 60 9.72 12.27 -5.38
N GLU A 61 9.80 12.14 -4.06
CA GLU A 61 11.00 12.47 -3.29
C GLU A 61 12.18 11.59 -3.73
N TYR A 62 12.02 10.27 -3.80
CA TYR A 62 13.07 9.36 -4.27
C TYR A 62 13.48 9.63 -5.73
N GLU A 63 12.51 9.91 -6.59
CA GLU A 63 12.78 10.30 -7.99
C GLU A 63 13.62 11.59 -8.07
N SER A 64 13.29 12.59 -7.24
CA SER A 64 14.03 13.85 -7.17
C SER A 64 15.47 13.67 -6.72
N GLN A 65 15.75 12.62 -5.94
CA GLN A 65 17.08 12.20 -5.51
C GLN A 65 17.83 11.36 -6.58
N GLY A 66 17.18 11.06 -7.70
CA GLY A 66 17.77 10.36 -8.85
C GLY A 66 17.47 8.84 -8.88
N ALA A 67 16.64 8.32 -8.01
CA ALA A 67 16.16 6.93 -8.09
C ALA A 67 15.21 6.71 -9.26
N LYS A 68 15.08 5.46 -9.69
CA LYS A 68 13.92 4.98 -10.42
C LYS A 68 12.95 4.36 -9.42
N VAL A 69 11.66 4.66 -9.53
CA VAL A 69 10.68 4.22 -8.55
C VAL A 69 9.68 3.27 -9.20
N ILE A 70 9.27 2.24 -8.46
CA ILE A 70 8.11 1.38 -8.75
C ILE A 70 7.18 1.51 -7.56
N VAL A 71 5.91 1.85 -7.80
CA VAL A 71 4.89 1.92 -6.76
C VAL A 71 4.02 0.66 -6.82
N ALA A 72 3.97 -0.10 -5.71
CA ALA A 72 3.34 -1.41 -5.63
C ALA A 72 2.27 -1.47 -4.51
N ASP A 73 1.27 -2.34 -4.68
CA ASP A 73 0.27 -2.62 -3.65
C ASP A 73 0.09 -4.12 -3.43
N ALA A 74 -0.04 -4.52 -2.17
CA ALA A 74 -0.22 -5.92 -1.79
C ALA A 74 -1.68 -6.29 -1.45
N GLY A 75 -2.67 -5.56 -2.01
CA GLY A 75 -4.09 -5.90 -1.96
C GLY A 75 -4.89 -5.24 -0.83
N ASP A 76 -6.20 -5.46 -0.85
CA ASP A 76 -7.22 -4.87 0.02
C ASP A 76 -7.33 -3.33 -0.13
N PHE A 77 -7.37 -2.88 -1.38
CA PHE A 77 -7.60 -1.47 -1.71
C PHE A 77 -9.08 -1.13 -1.99
N SER A 78 -9.92 -2.11 -2.40
CA SER A 78 -11.25 -1.86 -3.01
C SER A 78 -12.39 -1.70 -2.00
N GLN A 79 -12.19 -1.97 -0.71
CA GLN A 79 -13.23 -2.00 0.32
C GLN A 79 -12.80 -1.22 1.56
N GLY A 80 -13.75 -0.72 2.33
CA GLY A 80 -13.52 -0.04 3.60
C GLY A 80 -14.41 1.18 3.76
N LYS A 81 -13.83 2.38 3.75
CA LYS A 81 -14.59 3.62 3.94
C LYS A 81 -15.59 3.87 2.81
N VAL A 82 -16.61 4.69 3.10
CA VAL A 82 -17.70 5.03 2.16
C VAL A 82 -17.19 5.62 0.85
N GLU A 83 -16.08 6.34 0.87
CA GLU A 83 -15.42 6.92 -0.31
C GLU A 83 -15.11 5.88 -1.38
N VAL A 84 -14.89 4.63 -0.98
CA VAL A 84 -14.57 3.52 -1.87
C VAL A 84 -15.73 2.55 -2.00
N SER A 85 -16.43 2.23 -0.90
CA SER A 85 -17.51 1.25 -0.91
C SER A 85 -18.76 1.73 -1.66
N SER A 86 -19.04 3.03 -1.68
CA SER A 86 -20.20 3.61 -2.37
C SER A 86 -20.26 3.32 -3.87
N ASN A 87 -19.09 3.18 -4.51
CA ASN A 87 -19.01 2.83 -5.93
C ASN A 87 -18.27 1.51 -6.19
N LYS A 88 -18.34 0.59 -5.19
CA LYS A 88 -17.86 -0.79 -5.32
C LYS A 88 -16.38 -0.90 -5.69
N GLY A 89 -15.54 -0.05 -5.11
CA GLY A 89 -14.09 -0.09 -5.26
C GLY A 89 -13.52 0.76 -6.40
N LEU A 90 -14.33 1.33 -7.28
CA LEU A 90 -13.81 2.10 -8.43
C LEU A 90 -12.99 3.32 -8.01
N ASN A 91 -13.37 4.01 -6.91
CA ASN A 91 -12.60 5.15 -6.43
C ASN A 91 -11.20 4.76 -5.95
N ALA A 92 -11.01 3.55 -5.40
CA ALA A 92 -9.68 3.06 -5.07
C ALA A 92 -8.79 2.97 -6.31
N VAL A 93 -9.29 2.35 -7.40
CA VAL A 93 -8.56 2.27 -8.67
C VAL A 93 -8.20 3.66 -9.21
N LYS A 94 -9.14 4.61 -9.16
CA LYS A 94 -8.88 6.01 -9.58
C LYS A 94 -7.79 6.67 -8.72
N MET A 95 -7.81 6.44 -7.42
CA MET A 95 -6.79 7.00 -6.51
C MET A 95 -5.42 6.36 -6.72
N MET A 96 -5.36 5.04 -6.95
CA MET A 96 -4.12 4.35 -7.31
C MET A 96 -3.55 4.89 -8.64
N ASN A 97 -4.39 5.09 -9.65
CA ASN A 97 -3.97 5.74 -10.91
C ASN A 97 -3.39 7.14 -10.66
N ALA A 98 -4.08 7.96 -9.87
CA ALA A 98 -3.63 9.32 -9.55
C ALA A 98 -2.32 9.33 -8.77
N ALA A 99 -2.10 8.35 -7.89
CA ALA A 99 -0.88 8.21 -7.09
C ALA A 99 0.28 7.53 -7.85
N GLY A 100 0.07 7.11 -9.10
CA GLY A 100 1.12 6.55 -9.95
C GLY A 100 1.51 5.12 -9.61
N TYR A 101 0.56 4.28 -9.16
CA TYR A 101 0.84 2.85 -8.98
C TYR A 101 1.18 2.19 -10.31
N ASP A 102 2.15 1.27 -10.27
CA ASP A 102 2.63 0.49 -11.41
C ASP A 102 2.09 -0.93 -11.39
N ILE A 103 1.92 -1.50 -10.18
CA ILE A 103 1.55 -2.90 -10.00
C ILE A 103 0.80 -3.13 -8.69
N ALA A 104 -0.15 -4.07 -8.71
CA ALA A 104 -0.85 -4.54 -7.52
C ALA A 104 -1.10 -6.04 -7.58
N THR A 105 -1.19 -6.68 -6.42
CA THR A 105 -1.90 -7.96 -6.29
C THR A 105 -3.30 -7.72 -5.76
N LEU A 106 -4.06 -8.79 -5.55
CA LEU A 106 -5.42 -8.77 -5.03
C LEU A 106 -5.44 -9.27 -3.59
N GLY A 107 -6.20 -8.61 -2.72
CA GLY A 107 -6.57 -9.13 -1.42
C GLY A 107 -7.95 -9.80 -1.44
N ASN A 108 -8.45 -10.21 -0.28
CA ASN A 108 -9.77 -10.85 -0.20
C ASN A 108 -10.91 -9.84 -0.43
N HIS A 109 -10.73 -8.58 -0.07
CA HIS A 109 -11.73 -7.54 -0.22
C HIS A 109 -11.92 -7.04 -1.66
N GLU A 110 -11.04 -7.35 -2.58
CA GLU A 110 -11.26 -7.12 -4.01
C GLU A 110 -12.44 -7.93 -4.55
N PHE A 111 -12.82 -9.01 -3.87
CA PHE A 111 -13.93 -9.89 -4.26
C PHE A 111 -15.26 -9.57 -3.58
N ASP A 112 -15.33 -8.60 -2.67
CA ASP A 112 -16.55 -8.26 -1.92
C ASP A 112 -17.73 -7.84 -2.83
N TYR A 113 -17.43 -7.13 -3.91
CA TYR A 113 -18.43 -6.73 -4.90
C TYR A 113 -18.54 -7.70 -6.08
N GLY A 114 -17.82 -8.82 -6.01
CA GLY A 114 -17.84 -9.91 -6.98
C GLY A 114 -16.83 -9.77 -8.10
N TYR A 115 -16.47 -10.91 -8.67
CA TYR A 115 -15.45 -11.01 -9.74
C TYR A 115 -15.81 -10.21 -10.98
N ALA A 116 -17.09 -10.12 -11.34
CA ALA A 116 -17.53 -9.32 -12.49
C ALA A 116 -17.27 -7.82 -12.26
N GLN A 117 -17.59 -7.31 -11.06
CA GLN A 117 -17.34 -5.91 -10.72
C GLN A 117 -15.84 -5.61 -10.63
N LEU A 118 -15.06 -6.51 -10.04
CA LEU A 118 -13.60 -6.37 -10.01
C LEU A 118 -13.04 -6.20 -11.43
N LYS A 119 -13.44 -7.08 -12.37
CA LYS A 119 -12.99 -6.96 -13.77
C LYS A 119 -13.36 -5.64 -14.43
N GLU A 120 -14.57 -5.10 -14.14
CA GLU A 120 -14.96 -3.80 -14.67
C GLU A 120 -14.08 -2.67 -14.08
N ASN A 121 -13.83 -2.69 -12.77
CA ASN A 121 -12.98 -1.69 -12.13
C ASN A 121 -11.54 -1.74 -12.67
N LEU A 122 -10.98 -2.94 -12.90
CA LEU A 122 -9.62 -3.11 -13.39
C LEU A 122 -9.43 -2.67 -14.86
N LYS A 123 -10.50 -2.49 -15.64
CA LYS A 123 -10.39 -1.87 -16.98
C LYS A 123 -9.97 -0.41 -16.91
N GLU A 124 -10.29 0.27 -15.82
CA GLU A 124 -9.89 1.67 -15.57
C GLU A 124 -8.49 1.79 -14.96
N ALA A 125 -7.87 0.68 -14.55
CA ALA A 125 -6.53 0.68 -13.95
C ALA A 125 -5.46 0.99 -15.00
N THR A 126 -4.53 1.90 -14.65
CA THR A 126 -3.30 2.16 -15.40
C THR A 126 -2.12 1.31 -14.92
N PHE A 127 -2.29 0.61 -13.84
CA PHE A 127 -1.32 -0.33 -13.26
C PHE A 127 -1.63 -1.78 -13.65
N SER A 128 -0.62 -2.64 -13.57
CA SER A 128 -0.79 -4.07 -13.80
C SER A 128 -1.34 -4.76 -12.55
N THR A 129 -2.33 -5.66 -12.72
CA THR A 129 -2.82 -6.52 -11.63
C THR A 129 -2.40 -7.95 -11.88
N ILE A 130 -1.76 -8.58 -10.88
CA ILE A 130 -1.22 -9.93 -10.98
C ILE A 130 -1.70 -10.83 -9.84
N CYS A 131 -1.99 -12.11 -10.16
CA CYS A 131 -2.30 -13.14 -9.16
C CYS A 131 -2.19 -14.55 -9.76
N CYS A 132 -1.27 -15.38 -9.26
CA CYS A 132 -0.97 -16.68 -9.87
C CYS A 132 -1.77 -17.85 -9.31
N ASN A 133 -2.41 -17.70 -8.16
CA ASN A 133 -3.07 -18.81 -7.47
C ASN A 133 -4.59 -18.82 -7.56
N ILE A 134 -5.18 -18.01 -8.45
CA ILE A 134 -6.62 -18.01 -8.73
C ILE A 134 -6.86 -18.61 -10.12
N LEU A 135 -7.71 -19.63 -10.19
CA LEU A 135 -8.07 -20.31 -11.43
C LEU A 135 -9.53 -20.01 -11.80
N ASP A 136 -9.80 -19.92 -13.09
CA ASP A 136 -11.15 -19.82 -13.65
C ASP A 136 -11.87 -21.19 -13.67
N GLU A 137 -13.11 -21.21 -14.14
CA GLU A 137 -13.95 -22.42 -14.23
C GLU A 137 -13.37 -23.51 -15.15
N ASN A 138 -12.40 -23.18 -16.00
CA ASN A 138 -11.69 -24.12 -16.89
C ASN A 138 -10.35 -24.59 -16.30
N GLY A 139 -10.03 -24.20 -15.07
CA GLY A 139 -8.76 -24.49 -14.40
C GLY A 139 -7.57 -23.72 -14.95
N LYS A 140 -7.81 -22.59 -15.65
CA LYS A 140 -6.76 -21.70 -16.15
C LYS A 140 -6.55 -20.52 -15.19
N PRO A 141 -5.36 -19.91 -15.15
CA PRO A 141 -5.15 -18.70 -14.38
C PRO A 141 -6.17 -17.61 -14.74
N ALA A 142 -6.85 -17.07 -13.73
CA ALA A 142 -7.84 -16.01 -13.90
C ALA A 142 -7.20 -14.63 -14.13
N PHE A 143 -5.92 -14.48 -13.74
CA PHE A 143 -5.10 -13.27 -13.88
C PHE A 143 -3.71 -13.65 -14.40
N GLU A 144 -2.94 -12.65 -14.87
CA GLU A 144 -1.51 -12.83 -15.10
C GLU A 144 -0.83 -13.16 -13.76
N GLY A 145 0.09 -14.13 -13.74
CA GLY A 145 0.75 -14.56 -12.52
C GLY A 145 1.90 -13.66 -12.09
N SER A 146 2.56 -13.04 -13.08
CA SER A 146 3.79 -12.25 -12.85
C SER A 146 3.98 -11.16 -13.88
N LYS A 147 4.78 -10.13 -13.52
CA LYS A 147 5.17 -9.01 -14.39
C LYS A 147 6.63 -8.65 -14.18
N VAL A 148 7.32 -8.24 -15.24
CA VAL A 148 8.70 -7.75 -15.18
C VAL A 148 8.74 -6.28 -15.59
N PHE A 149 9.49 -5.48 -14.82
CA PHE A 149 9.88 -4.12 -15.17
C PHE A 149 11.38 -4.12 -15.50
N ASP A 150 11.73 -3.59 -16.67
CA ASP A 150 13.13 -3.37 -17.07
C ASP A 150 13.47 -1.90 -16.84
N ILE A 151 14.32 -1.65 -15.87
CA ILE A 151 14.70 -0.32 -15.39
C ILE A 151 16.19 -0.12 -15.64
N ASP A 152 16.51 0.50 -16.76
CA ASP A 152 17.88 0.79 -17.15
C ASP A 152 18.79 -0.46 -17.12
N GLY A 153 18.24 -1.64 -17.50
CA GLY A 153 18.92 -2.92 -17.53
C GLY A 153 18.87 -3.75 -16.24
N LEU A 154 18.26 -3.21 -15.17
CA LEU A 154 17.83 -4.00 -14.00
C LEU A 154 16.43 -4.55 -14.27
N LYS A 155 16.26 -5.87 -14.24
CA LYS A 155 14.96 -6.52 -14.37
C LYS A 155 14.40 -6.88 -13.00
N VAL A 156 13.33 -6.18 -12.57
CA VAL A 156 12.59 -6.49 -11.34
C VAL A 156 11.31 -7.21 -11.71
N GLY A 157 11.15 -8.44 -11.24
CA GLY A 157 9.98 -9.28 -11.46
C GLY A 157 9.09 -9.31 -10.23
N PHE A 158 7.79 -9.22 -10.46
CA PHE A 158 6.77 -9.34 -9.41
C PHE A 158 5.90 -10.56 -9.68
N ILE A 159 5.54 -11.28 -8.60
CA ILE A 159 4.60 -12.42 -8.62
C ILE A 159 3.47 -12.09 -7.66
N GLY A 160 2.20 -12.18 -8.08
CA GLY A 160 1.06 -11.95 -7.23
C GLY A 160 0.52 -13.22 -6.60
N VAL A 161 0.12 -13.17 -5.33
CA VAL A 161 -0.56 -14.26 -4.63
C VAL A 161 -1.63 -13.73 -3.68
N ASN A 162 -2.82 -14.37 -3.71
CA ASN A 162 -3.99 -14.00 -2.90
C ASN A 162 -4.28 -15.07 -1.86
N THR A 163 -4.81 -14.65 -0.71
CA THR A 163 -5.22 -15.60 0.35
C THR A 163 -6.35 -16.53 -0.11
N PRO A 164 -6.22 -17.85 0.10
CA PRO A 164 -7.32 -18.79 -0.14
C PRO A 164 -8.54 -18.54 0.73
N GLU A 165 -8.43 -17.77 1.80
CA GLU A 165 -9.54 -17.36 2.67
C GLU A 165 -10.60 -16.54 1.92
N SER A 166 -10.23 -15.93 0.77
CA SER A 166 -11.15 -15.24 -0.13
C SER A 166 -12.35 -16.11 -0.52
N GLN A 167 -12.18 -17.44 -0.62
CA GLN A 167 -13.28 -18.36 -0.92
C GLN A 167 -14.35 -18.42 0.17
N THR A 168 -13.98 -18.17 1.41
CA THR A 168 -14.89 -18.22 2.57
C THR A 168 -15.28 -16.85 3.08
N LYS A 169 -14.46 -15.83 2.85
CA LYS A 169 -14.71 -14.44 3.28
C LYS A 169 -15.57 -13.68 2.28
N ALA A 170 -15.46 -13.95 0.97
CA ALA A 170 -16.32 -13.34 -0.04
C ALA A 170 -17.66 -14.08 -0.18
N ASN A 171 -18.68 -13.40 -0.73
CA ASN A 171 -19.97 -14.04 -1.04
C ASN A 171 -19.79 -15.10 -2.14
N PRO A 172 -20.06 -16.40 -1.88
CA PRO A 172 -19.82 -17.46 -2.85
C PRO A 172 -20.58 -17.30 -4.18
N ALA A 173 -21.75 -16.64 -4.16
CA ALA A 173 -22.50 -16.38 -5.39
C ALA A 173 -21.79 -15.37 -6.31
N LEU A 174 -20.97 -14.48 -5.76
CA LEU A 174 -20.28 -13.42 -6.48
C LEU A 174 -18.91 -13.87 -7.02
N ILE A 175 -18.35 -14.97 -6.52
CA ILE A 175 -17.05 -15.54 -6.92
C ILE A 175 -17.19 -16.90 -7.60
N LYS A 176 -18.42 -17.26 -8.01
CA LYS A 176 -18.70 -18.52 -8.69
C LYS A 176 -17.80 -18.71 -9.92
N GLY A 177 -17.21 -19.89 -10.02
CA GLY A 177 -16.30 -20.25 -11.13
C GLY A 177 -14.85 -19.93 -10.87
N LEU A 178 -14.53 -19.33 -9.71
CA LEU A 178 -13.15 -19.17 -9.27
C LEU A 178 -12.75 -20.25 -8.26
N THR A 179 -11.49 -20.66 -8.31
CA THR A 179 -10.88 -21.61 -7.36
C THR A 179 -9.53 -21.05 -6.93
N TRP A 180 -9.25 -21.05 -5.65
CA TRP A 180 -7.95 -20.64 -5.10
C TRP A 180 -7.08 -21.87 -4.84
N LEU A 181 -5.86 -21.86 -5.33
CA LEU A 181 -4.84 -22.80 -4.91
C LEU A 181 -4.37 -22.46 -3.52
N ALA A 182 -4.23 -23.47 -2.66
CA ALA A 182 -3.85 -23.34 -1.25
C ALA A 182 -2.70 -24.29 -0.89
N GLY A 183 -2.02 -24.03 0.23
CA GLY A 183 -0.94 -24.88 0.75
C GLY A 183 0.11 -25.19 -0.32
N ALA A 184 0.45 -26.46 -0.47
CA ALA A 184 1.49 -26.90 -1.39
C ALA A 184 1.21 -26.56 -2.87
N ASP A 185 -0.06 -26.48 -3.29
CA ASP A 185 -0.38 -26.15 -4.68
C ASP A 185 -0.24 -24.64 -4.94
N MET A 186 -0.50 -23.79 -3.95
CA MET A 186 -0.18 -22.36 -3.99
C MET A 186 1.34 -22.15 -4.09
N VAL A 187 2.12 -22.81 -3.23
CA VAL A 187 3.59 -22.74 -3.26
C VAL A 187 4.13 -23.16 -4.64
N LYS A 188 3.59 -24.25 -5.23
CA LYS A 188 3.99 -24.69 -6.58
C LYS A 188 3.66 -23.64 -7.66
N ALA A 189 2.50 -22.97 -7.55
CA ALA A 189 2.12 -21.93 -8.51
C ALA A 189 3.07 -20.74 -8.45
N VAL A 190 3.39 -20.25 -7.24
CA VAL A 190 4.36 -19.16 -7.04
C VAL A 190 5.76 -19.56 -7.50
N GLN A 191 6.23 -20.79 -7.17
CA GLN A 191 7.54 -21.29 -7.61
C GLN A 191 7.63 -21.39 -9.13
N ALA A 192 6.56 -21.83 -9.80
CA ALA A 192 6.54 -21.90 -11.26
C ALA A 192 6.71 -20.52 -11.92
N GLU A 193 6.07 -19.48 -11.37
CA GLU A 193 6.27 -18.11 -11.83
C GLU A 193 7.70 -17.61 -11.52
N ALA A 194 8.25 -17.92 -10.35
CA ALA A 194 9.63 -17.57 -10.00
C ALA A 194 10.65 -18.22 -10.95
N ASP A 195 10.47 -19.50 -11.26
CA ASP A 195 11.33 -20.23 -12.21
C ASP A 195 11.24 -19.64 -13.63
N LYS A 196 10.03 -19.29 -14.07
CA LYS A 196 9.78 -18.61 -15.35
C LYS A 196 10.48 -17.25 -15.42
N LEU A 197 10.36 -16.42 -14.38
CA LEU A 197 11.03 -15.13 -14.29
C LEU A 197 12.55 -15.30 -14.33
N LYS A 198 13.08 -16.23 -13.55
CA LYS A 198 14.50 -16.52 -13.50
C LYS A 198 15.06 -17.00 -14.85
N ALA A 199 14.33 -17.90 -15.52
CA ALA A 199 14.67 -18.34 -16.87
C ALA A 199 14.62 -17.20 -17.90
N GLY A 200 13.76 -16.18 -17.69
CA GLY A 200 13.69 -14.94 -18.46
C GLY A 200 14.80 -13.92 -18.14
N GLY A 201 15.72 -14.25 -17.22
CA GLY A 201 16.83 -13.39 -16.83
C GLY A 201 16.42 -12.24 -15.93
N THR A 202 15.39 -12.41 -15.08
CA THR A 202 15.02 -11.46 -14.03
C THR A 202 16.09 -11.43 -12.95
N ASP A 203 16.47 -10.25 -12.53
CA ASP A 203 17.57 -10.02 -11.59
C ASP A 203 17.12 -10.05 -10.14
N VAL A 204 15.97 -9.43 -9.84
CA VAL A 204 15.34 -9.38 -8.50
C VAL A 204 13.90 -9.84 -8.63
N ILE A 205 13.47 -10.76 -7.78
CA ILE A 205 12.11 -11.32 -7.77
C ILE A 205 11.43 -10.99 -6.43
N VAL A 206 10.33 -10.25 -6.49
CA VAL A 206 9.50 -9.85 -5.36
C VAL A 206 8.14 -10.50 -5.47
N VAL A 207 7.65 -11.10 -4.39
CA VAL A 207 6.27 -11.57 -4.31
C VAL A 207 5.40 -10.47 -3.70
N LEU A 208 4.35 -10.07 -4.38
CA LEU A 208 3.24 -9.30 -3.81
C LEU A 208 2.24 -10.30 -3.24
N SER A 209 2.23 -10.42 -1.93
CA SER A 209 1.46 -11.39 -1.17
C SER A 209 0.30 -10.72 -0.42
N HIS A 210 -0.85 -11.36 -0.43
CA HIS A 210 -1.92 -11.00 0.48
C HIS A 210 -2.36 -12.23 1.28
N LEU A 211 -1.43 -12.77 2.08
CA LEU A 211 -1.61 -14.01 2.84
C LEU A 211 -1.66 -13.77 4.35
N GLY A 212 -0.92 -12.76 4.80
CA GLY A 212 -0.74 -12.48 6.22
C GLY A 212 0.21 -13.43 6.92
N VAL A 213 0.36 -13.19 8.22
CA VAL A 213 1.22 -13.99 9.11
C VAL A 213 0.48 -14.55 10.34
N ASP A 214 -0.84 -14.31 10.44
CA ASP A 214 -1.66 -14.77 11.55
C ASP A 214 -1.73 -16.30 11.62
N SER A 215 -1.79 -16.85 12.81
CA SER A 215 -1.82 -18.30 13.04
C SER A 215 -3.05 -18.98 12.43
N GLU A 216 -4.16 -18.24 12.30
CA GLU A 216 -5.41 -18.72 11.71
C GLU A 216 -5.29 -19.00 10.22
N SER A 217 -4.35 -18.34 9.53
CA SER A 217 -4.11 -18.51 8.08
C SER A 217 -3.19 -19.68 7.76
N GLU A 218 -2.65 -20.39 8.77
CA GLU A 218 -1.81 -21.58 8.55
C GLU A 218 -2.56 -22.68 7.78
N PRO A 219 -1.99 -23.35 6.75
CA PRO A 219 -0.60 -23.29 6.27
C PRO A 219 -0.42 -22.35 5.07
N ASN A 220 -1.16 -21.25 4.97
CA ASN A 220 -1.15 -20.34 3.83
C ASN A 220 -0.55 -18.97 4.15
N ARG A 221 0.19 -18.85 5.25
CA ARG A 221 0.86 -17.58 5.63
C ARG A 221 2.00 -17.24 4.68
N SER A 222 2.37 -15.98 4.61
CA SER A 222 3.54 -15.55 3.85
C SER A 222 4.84 -16.20 4.35
N THR A 223 4.93 -16.50 5.65
CA THR A 223 6.05 -17.28 6.22
C THR A 223 6.06 -18.73 5.76
N ASP A 224 4.90 -19.38 5.63
CA ASP A 224 4.77 -20.75 5.09
C ASP A 224 5.14 -20.77 3.59
N LEU A 225 4.68 -19.76 2.85
CA LEU A 225 5.05 -19.59 1.45
C LEU A 225 6.56 -19.41 1.30
N TRP A 226 7.17 -18.50 2.05
CA TRP A 226 8.62 -18.25 2.03
C TRP A 226 9.43 -19.52 2.26
N ALA A 227 9.04 -20.32 3.24
CA ALA A 227 9.73 -21.58 3.59
C ALA A 227 9.71 -22.61 2.45
N GLY A 228 8.73 -22.52 1.53
CA GLY A 228 8.60 -23.41 0.39
C GLY A 228 9.22 -22.91 -0.92
N LEU A 229 9.74 -21.66 -0.94
CA LEU A 229 10.22 -21.02 -2.17
C LEU A 229 11.74 -21.03 -2.29
N THR A 230 12.21 -20.97 -3.53
CA THR A 230 13.62 -20.77 -3.87
C THR A 230 13.75 -19.71 -4.97
N GLY A 231 14.81 -18.89 -4.88
CA GLY A 231 15.13 -17.88 -5.89
C GLY A 231 14.20 -16.66 -5.91
N VAL A 232 13.44 -16.43 -4.85
CA VAL A 232 12.72 -15.21 -4.53
C VAL A 232 13.56 -14.39 -3.57
N ASP A 233 13.60 -13.07 -3.74
CA ASP A 233 14.45 -12.17 -2.96
C ASP A 233 13.70 -11.48 -1.83
N PHE A 234 12.39 -11.24 -1.99
CA PHE A 234 11.58 -10.49 -1.01
C PHE A 234 10.08 -10.80 -1.14
N ILE A 235 9.34 -10.64 -0.04
CA ILE A 235 7.86 -10.65 -0.02
C ILE A 235 7.37 -9.31 0.53
N ILE A 236 6.48 -8.65 -0.19
CA ILE A 236 5.63 -7.57 0.30
C ILE A 236 4.29 -8.21 0.63
N ASP A 237 3.84 -8.10 1.89
CA ASP A 237 2.67 -8.81 2.39
C ASP A 237 1.56 -7.88 2.88
N GLY A 238 0.35 -8.40 2.99
CA GLY A 238 -0.84 -7.75 3.55
C GLY A 238 -1.69 -8.73 4.36
N HIS A 239 -3.00 -8.46 4.49
CA HIS A 239 -4.03 -9.31 5.11
C HIS A 239 -4.08 -9.29 6.64
N SER A 240 -2.97 -9.50 7.33
CA SER A 240 -2.91 -9.52 8.81
C SER A 240 -2.81 -8.13 9.44
N HIS A 241 -2.74 -7.05 8.64
CA HIS A 241 -2.52 -5.67 9.09
C HIS A 241 -1.27 -5.52 10.00
N SER A 242 -0.32 -6.43 9.87
CA SER A 242 0.91 -6.42 10.66
C SER A 242 1.83 -5.28 10.25
N VAL A 243 2.46 -4.61 11.22
CA VAL A 243 3.53 -3.64 10.97
C VAL A 243 4.85 -4.35 11.19
N MET A 244 5.54 -4.72 10.11
CA MET A 244 6.80 -5.46 10.21
C MET A 244 7.73 -5.14 9.04
N GLU A 245 9.02 -4.99 9.32
CA GLU A 245 10.08 -4.84 8.33
C GLU A 245 10.68 -6.19 7.89
N LYS A 246 10.45 -7.23 8.67
CA LYS A 246 10.90 -8.61 8.44
C LYS A 246 10.05 -9.56 9.29
N GLY A 247 9.98 -10.82 8.89
CA GLY A 247 9.35 -11.88 9.68
C GLY A 247 10.11 -12.19 10.98
N ASP A 248 9.47 -12.93 11.87
CA ASP A 248 10.00 -13.24 13.22
C ASP A 248 11.33 -14.01 13.19
N ASN A 249 11.57 -14.82 12.16
CA ASN A 249 12.84 -15.54 11.96
C ASN A 249 13.78 -14.83 10.97
N ASN A 250 13.61 -13.52 10.78
CA ASN A 250 14.31 -12.67 9.83
C ASN A 250 14.04 -12.99 8.35
N GLU A 251 12.90 -13.58 8.04
CA GLU A 251 12.44 -13.72 6.66
C GLU A 251 12.33 -12.32 6.02
N PRO A 252 12.71 -12.14 4.73
CA PRO A 252 12.58 -10.87 4.03
C PRO A 252 11.13 -10.63 3.61
N ILE A 253 10.27 -10.40 4.59
CA ILE A 253 8.83 -10.19 4.46
C ILE A 253 8.50 -8.86 5.13
N GLN A 254 7.89 -7.92 4.40
CA GLN A 254 7.51 -6.59 4.91
C GLN A 254 6.01 -6.37 4.75
N SER A 255 5.38 -5.79 5.77
CA SER A 255 4.00 -5.32 5.74
C SER A 255 3.88 -3.97 6.43
N THR A 256 3.02 -3.08 5.93
CA THR A 256 2.97 -1.67 6.34
C THR A 256 1.93 -1.36 7.41
N GLY A 257 1.22 -2.36 7.90
CA GLY A 257 0.04 -2.16 8.74
C GLY A 257 -1.22 -2.05 7.90
N THR A 258 -2.07 -1.09 8.20
CA THR A 258 -3.31 -0.81 7.46
C THR A 258 -3.51 0.70 7.28
N ALA A 259 -4.37 1.09 6.33
CA ALA A 259 -4.85 2.47 6.16
C ALA A 259 -3.72 3.52 6.05
N PHE A 260 -2.61 3.16 5.44
CA PHE A 260 -1.40 4.00 5.34
C PHE A 260 -0.80 4.41 6.70
N GLU A 261 -0.87 3.56 7.73
CA GLU A 261 -0.09 3.80 8.95
C GLU A 261 1.40 3.98 8.65
N ASN A 262 1.89 3.20 7.70
CA ASN A 262 3.23 3.31 7.14
C ASN A 262 3.19 3.15 5.62
N VAL A 263 4.26 3.57 4.97
CA VAL A 263 4.59 3.24 3.58
C VAL A 263 5.88 2.43 3.60
N GLY A 264 5.90 1.30 2.89
CA GLY A 264 7.09 0.47 2.79
C GLY A 264 8.03 0.97 1.69
N VAL A 265 9.33 0.81 1.93
CA VAL A 265 10.38 1.19 1.00
C VAL A 265 11.41 0.09 0.89
N ILE A 266 11.73 -0.34 -0.32
CA ILE A 266 12.79 -1.32 -0.61
C ILE A 266 13.74 -0.66 -1.60
N VAL A 267 15.03 -0.63 -1.28
CA VAL A 267 16.07 -0.03 -2.12
C VAL A 267 16.91 -1.14 -2.76
N ILE A 268 16.99 -1.11 -4.09
CA ILE A 268 17.78 -2.04 -4.90
C ILE A 268 18.96 -1.27 -5.50
N ASP A 269 20.16 -1.79 -5.37
CA ASP A 269 21.34 -1.29 -6.07
C ASP A 269 21.38 -1.87 -7.49
N ASN A 270 21.32 -1.00 -8.51
CA ASN A 270 21.23 -1.43 -9.91
C ASN A 270 22.52 -2.10 -10.40
N ALA A 271 23.68 -1.74 -9.83
CA ALA A 271 24.97 -2.29 -10.23
C ALA A 271 25.20 -3.70 -9.69
N THR A 272 24.83 -3.92 -8.42
CA THR A 272 24.98 -5.24 -7.77
C THR A 272 23.75 -6.12 -7.96
N LYS A 273 22.60 -5.54 -8.39
CA LYS A 273 21.31 -6.20 -8.57
C LYS A 273 20.80 -6.88 -7.28
N LYS A 274 21.00 -6.19 -6.16
CA LYS A 274 20.63 -6.69 -4.83
C LYS A 274 19.81 -5.66 -4.06
N ILE A 275 18.89 -6.16 -3.24
CA ILE A 275 18.22 -5.36 -2.21
C ILE A 275 19.26 -4.96 -1.17
N GLU A 276 19.48 -3.66 -0.98
CA GLU A 276 20.43 -3.11 0.00
C GLU A 276 19.78 -2.94 1.36
N LYS A 277 18.53 -2.48 1.37
CA LYS A 277 17.77 -2.24 2.59
C LYS A 277 16.27 -2.20 2.30
N ASN A 278 15.51 -2.42 3.34
CA ASN A 278 14.10 -2.10 3.40
C ASN A 278 13.80 -1.34 4.70
N MET A 279 12.73 -0.57 4.72
CA MET A 279 12.29 0.19 5.89
C MET A 279 10.81 0.51 5.80
N LEU A 280 10.21 0.88 6.93
CA LEU A 280 8.89 1.47 7.02
C LEU A 280 9.02 2.98 7.27
N VAL A 281 8.30 3.77 6.50
CA VAL A 281 8.16 5.22 6.67
C VAL A 281 6.80 5.48 7.30
N LYS A 282 6.79 5.89 8.55
CA LYS A 282 5.55 6.18 9.28
C LYS A 282 4.86 7.41 8.67
N VAL A 283 3.57 7.29 8.37
CA VAL A 283 2.75 8.41 7.91
C VAL A 283 2.17 9.13 9.11
N THR A 284 2.30 10.46 9.13
CA THR A 284 1.80 11.36 10.16
C THR A 284 1.07 12.54 9.52
N GLU A 285 0.44 13.39 10.32
CA GLU A 285 -0.21 14.62 9.81
C GLU A 285 0.77 15.55 9.10
N ASP A 286 2.04 15.57 9.55
CA ASP A 286 3.12 16.40 9.00
C ASP A 286 3.81 15.77 7.78
N SER A 287 3.47 14.54 7.41
CA SER A 287 4.06 13.87 6.24
C SER A 287 3.72 14.63 4.95
N ALA A 288 4.70 14.71 4.05
CA ALA A 288 4.52 15.34 2.74
C ALA A 288 3.35 14.70 1.97
N LYS A 289 2.66 15.51 1.17
CA LYS A 289 1.53 15.10 0.34
C LYS A 289 1.69 15.65 -1.05
N ASP A 290 1.44 14.83 -2.05
CA ASP A 290 1.25 15.32 -3.42
C ASP A 290 -0.06 16.12 -3.48
N GLU A 291 0.02 17.37 -3.92
CA GLU A 291 -1.14 18.29 -3.93
C GLU A 291 -2.24 17.85 -4.90
N ALA A 292 -1.87 17.29 -6.04
CA ALA A 292 -2.84 16.84 -7.05
C ALA A 292 -3.59 15.60 -6.58
N VAL A 293 -2.89 14.65 -5.98
CA VAL A 293 -3.49 13.43 -5.41
C VAL A 293 -4.34 13.78 -4.16
N ALA A 294 -3.86 14.68 -3.30
CA ALA A 294 -4.63 15.16 -2.14
C ALA A 294 -5.94 15.84 -2.58
N LYS A 295 -5.88 16.65 -3.65
CA LYS A 295 -7.07 17.26 -4.22
C LYS A 295 -8.04 16.22 -4.78
N ALA A 296 -7.56 15.22 -5.50
CA ALA A 296 -8.39 14.14 -6.02
C ALA A 296 -9.12 13.37 -4.90
N ALA A 297 -8.43 13.08 -3.80
CA ALA A 297 -9.04 12.47 -2.61
C ALA A 297 -10.10 13.38 -1.98
N GLN A 298 -9.84 14.68 -1.87
CA GLN A 298 -10.79 15.65 -1.34
C GLN A 298 -12.03 15.77 -2.24
N ASP A 299 -11.87 15.81 -3.57
CA ASP A 299 -12.98 15.87 -4.51
C ASP A 299 -13.93 14.66 -4.37
N ILE A 300 -13.37 13.45 -4.13
CA ILE A 300 -14.16 12.25 -3.84
C ILE A 300 -14.91 12.41 -2.52
N THR A 301 -14.22 12.86 -1.46
CA THR A 301 -14.83 13.06 -0.14
C THR A 301 -15.96 14.09 -0.20
N ASP A 302 -15.75 15.20 -0.90
CA ASP A 302 -16.75 16.25 -1.08
C ASP A 302 -17.98 15.74 -1.85
N ALA A 303 -17.79 14.93 -2.89
CA ALA A 303 -18.89 14.31 -3.64
C ALA A 303 -19.71 13.36 -2.74
N ILE A 304 -19.06 12.53 -1.92
CA ILE A 304 -19.72 11.66 -0.95
C ILE A 304 -20.48 12.45 0.10
N ASN A 305 -19.90 13.52 0.63
CA ASN A 305 -20.56 14.39 1.60
C ASN A 305 -21.77 15.12 1.00
N ALA A 306 -21.69 15.52 -0.27
CA ALA A 306 -22.81 16.14 -0.97
C ALA A 306 -23.99 15.15 -1.17
N GLU A 307 -23.69 13.86 -1.39
CA GLU A 307 -24.71 12.83 -1.61
C GLU A 307 -25.28 12.28 -0.30
N TYR A 308 -24.43 11.98 0.69
CA TYR A 308 -24.81 11.28 1.92
C TYR A 308 -24.71 12.11 3.19
N GLY A 309 -24.12 13.32 3.16
CA GLY A 309 -23.88 14.16 4.34
C GLY A 309 -25.11 14.86 4.90
N ALA A 310 -26.27 14.82 4.23
CA ALA A 310 -27.48 15.42 4.74
C ALA A 310 -28.01 14.68 5.97
N VAL A 311 -28.44 15.41 6.99
CA VAL A 311 -29.07 14.82 8.17
C VAL A 311 -30.39 14.16 7.76
N PHE A 312 -30.41 12.84 7.71
CA PHE A 312 -31.56 12.04 7.36
C PHE A 312 -32.53 11.87 8.55
N ALA A 313 -32.00 11.61 9.73
CA ALA A 313 -32.77 11.41 10.96
C ALA A 313 -31.95 11.87 12.18
N LYS A 314 -32.61 12.06 13.31
CA LYS A 314 -32.00 12.31 14.60
C LYS A 314 -32.46 11.25 15.59
N SER A 315 -31.53 10.74 16.41
CA SER A 315 -31.83 9.87 17.54
C SER A 315 -31.72 10.66 18.83
N GLU A 316 -32.69 10.45 19.77
CA GLU A 316 -32.62 10.99 21.13
C GLU A 316 -31.83 10.07 22.07
N VAL A 317 -31.46 8.88 21.60
CA VAL A 317 -30.63 7.94 22.32
C VAL A 317 -29.30 7.74 21.58
N GLU A 318 -28.24 7.56 22.31
CA GLU A 318 -26.94 7.21 21.73
C GLU A 318 -27.05 5.85 21.04
N LEU A 319 -26.61 5.78 19.78
CA LEU A 319 -26.56 4.55 19.02
C LEU A 319 -25.15 3.95 19.13
N ASN A 320 -25.06 2.73 19.67
CA ASN A 320 -23.79 2.04 19.81
C ASN A 320 -23.32 1.51 18.45
N GLY A 321 -22.30 2.18 17.88
CA GLY A 321 -21.64 1.81 16.64
C GLY A 321 -20.29 1.12 16.84
N ASP A 322 -19.90 0.80 18.08
CA ASP A 322 -18.63 0.12 18.37
C ASP A 322 -18.56 -1.22 17.65
N ARG A 323 -17.36 -1.56 17.17
CA ARG A 323 -17.12 -2.80 16.43
C ARG A 323 -17.12 -4.01 17.35
N SER A 324 -16.51 -3.86 18.52
CA SER A 324 -16.27 -4.93 19.49
C SER A 324 -16.65 -4.50 20.90
N TYR A 325 -16.80 -5.47 21.80
CA TYR A 325 -17.10 -5.23 23.21
C TYR A 325 -16.12 -4.22 23.82
N SER A 326 -16.67 -3.25 24.53
CA SER A 326 -15.92 -2.25 25.27
C SER A 326 -16.03 -2.47 26.78
N SER A 327 -14.92 -2.82 27.44
CA SER A 327 -14.86 -2.94 28.90
C SER A 327 -15.09 -1.61 29.63
N LYS A 328 -14.98 -0.47 28.94
CA LYS A 328 -15.23 0.85 29.53
C LYS A 328 -16.71 1.15 29.67
N THR A 329 -17.53 0.65 28.76
CA THR A 329 -18.98 0.90 28.71
C THR A 329 -19.79 -0.33 29.10
N ASP A 330 -19.15 -1.51 29.22
CA ASP A 330 -19.78 -2.82 29.40
C ASP A 330 -20.86 -3.12 28.33
N LEU A 331 -20.61 -2.65 27.08
CA LEU A 331 -21.50 -2.83 25.95
C LEU A 331 -20.83 -3.70 24.89
N TYR A 332 -21.61 -4.58 24.28
CA TYR A 332 -21.20 -5.35 23.12
C TYR A 332 -21.11 -4.44 21.89
N GLY A 333 -20.12 -4.71 21.03
CA GLY A 333 -20.04 -4.11 19.72
C GLY A 333 -20.85 -4.89 18.69
N ASN A 334 -21.01 -4.32 17.48
CA ASN A 334 -21.82 -4.90 16.41
C ASN A 334 -21.31 -6.27 15.91
N ARG A 335 -20.08 -6.67 16.26
CA ARG A 335 -19.51 -7.99 15.94
C ARG A 335 -19.67 -9.02 17.05
N ASP A 336 -19.86 -8.58 18.29
CA ASP A 336 -19.81 -9.45 19.47
C ASP A 336 -21.20 -9.72 20.05
N GLY A 337 -22.20 -8.90 19.69
CA GLY A 337 -23.54 -9.03 20.23
C GLY A 337 -24.54 -8.08 19.61
N GLU A 338 -25.75 -8.12 20.15
CA GLU A 338 -26.85 -7.27 19.73
C GLU A 338 -26.62 -5.82 20.19
N THR A 339 -26.74 -4.86 19.26
CA THR A 339 -26.63 -3.43 19.54
C THR A 339 -27.86 -2.69 19.05
N ASN A 340 -28.15 -1.52 19.65
CA ASN A 340 -29.27 -0.69 19.21
C ASN A 340 -29.06 -0.11 17.80
N LEU A 341 -27.81 0.14 17.39
CA LEU A 341 -27.52 0.51 16.01
C LEU A 341 -27.71 -0.68 15.05
N GLY A 342 -27.25 -1.87 15.43
CA GLY A 342 -27.44 -3.09 14.63
C GLY A 342 -28.92 -3.44 14.44
N ASN A 343 -29.75 -3.14 15.44
CA ASN A 343 -31.20 -3.37 15.36
C ASN A 343 -31.94 -2.30 14.53
N LEU A 344 -31.33 -1.12 14.34
CA LEU A 344 -31.90 -0.05 13.53
C LEU A 344 -31.71 -0.29 12.03
N ILE A 345 -30.61 -0.94 11.64
CA ILE A 345 -30.22 -1.21 10.25
C ILE A 345 -30.87 -2.51 9.77
#